data_6da257261eb647053a78430c45a4d8ce
#
_entry.id   6da257261eb647053a78430c45a4d8ce
#
_cell.length_a   1.000
_cell.length_b   1.000
_cell.length_c   1.000
_cell.angle_alpha   90.00
_cell.angle_beta   90.00
_cell.angle_gamma   90.00
#
_symmetry.space_group_name_H-M   'P 1'
#
loop_
_entity.id
_entity.type
_entity.pdbx_description
1 polymer ?
#
loop_
_entity_poly.entity_id
_entity_poly.type
_entity_poly.pdbx_seq_one_letter_code
_entity_poly.pdbx_strand_id
1 'polypeptide(L)'
;MDQGGRLIERVRAILVTPDSCLLAIRRDRPACVTYWVLPGGHVDPEDQSLEAALSREISEEIAGEADITSLLQVLDSGVGDERQYFYLGRISTWDFAAHTGPEFSEPGRGTYQLEQIPLTVAGLDAIDLKPTAVAGLLRDAIAEGRDLFTLPDLRSAPAGQIPRGT
;
A
#
# COMPACT_ATOMS: atom_id res chain seq x y z
N MET A 1 29.65 -19.97 2.98
CA MET A 1 28.29 -20.46 2.66
C MET A 1 27.36 -19.28 2.68
N ASP A 2 27.03 -18.82 1.50
CA ASP A 2 26.10 -17.72 1.34
C ASP A 2 24.69 -18.24 1.63
N GLN A 3 24.19 -17.97 2.81
CA GLN A 3 22.79 -18.07 3.13
C GLN A 3 22.13 -16.84 2.52
N GLY A 4 22.07 -16.80 1.19
CA GLY A 4 21.29 -15.79 0.49
C GLY A 4 19.86 -15.83 0.99
N GLY A 5 19.54 -14.96 1.93
CA GLY A 5 18.18 -14.77 2.40
C GLY A 5 17.30 -14.51 1.19
N ARG A 6 16.22 -15.30 1.03
CA ARG A 6 15.26 -15.10 -0.04
C ARG A 6 14.63 -13.72 0.16
N LEU A 7 14.71 -12.85 -0.84
CA LEU A 7 14.07 -11.55 -0.81
C LEU A 7 12.55 -11.72 -0.57
N ILE A 8 12.05 -11.10 0.47
CA ILE A 8 10.61 -11.03 0.75
C ILE A 8 10.04 -9.85 -0.01
N GLU A 9 9.11 -10.11 -0.90
CA GLU A 9 8.43 -9.06 -1.66
C GLU A 9 7.02 -8.84 -1.15
N ARG A 10 6.64 -7.57 -1.02
CA ARG A 10 5.28 -7.14 -0.66
C ARG A 10 4.77 -6.14 -1.67
N VAL A 11 3.49 -6.22 -1.94
CA VAL A 11 2.77 -5.26 -2.78
C VAL A 11 1.77 -4.48 -1.94
N ARG A 12 1.65 -3.19 -2.19
CA ARG A 12 0.75 -2.28 -1.49
C ARG A 12 0.01 -1.40 -2.49
N ALA A 13 -1.24 -1.09 -2.21
CA ALA A 13 -2.08 -0.32 -3.10
C ALA A 13 -2.43 1.05 -2.50
N ILE A 14 -2.13 2.10 -3.26
CA ILE A 14 -2.61 3.45 -3.03
C ILE A 14 -3.91 3.58 -3.83
N LEU A 15 -5.04 3.31 -3.19
CA LEU A 15 -6.34 3.22 -3.85
C LEU A 15 -7.11 4.52 -3.68
N VAL A 16 -7.43 5.16 -4.80
CA VAL A 16 -8.20 6.41 -4.85
C VAL A 16 -9.65 6.10 -5.21
N THR A 17 -10.57 6.54 -4.35
CA THR A 17 -12.02 6.38 -4.55
C THR A 17 -12.57 7.45 -5.49
N PRO A 18 -13.80 7.29 -6.01
CA PRO A 18 -14.45 8.32 -6.84
C PRO A 18 -14.57 9.68 -6.13
N ASP A 19 -14.66 9.69 -4.80
CA ASP A 19 -14.75 10.91 -3.99
C ASP A 19 -13.37 11.50 -3.62
N SER A 20 -12.31 11.08 -4.30
CA SER A 20 -10.93 11.53 -4.07
C SER A 20 -10.44 11.24 -2.65
N CYS A 21 -10.78 10.07 -2.12
CA CYS A 21 -10.28 9.58 -0.84
C CYS A 21 -9.30 8.44 -1.05
N LEU A 22 -8.36 8.31 -0.12
CA LEU A 22 -7.47 7.17 0.00
C LEU A 22 -8.14 6.11 0.86
N LEU A 23 -8.14 4.85 0.41
CA LEU A 23 -8.51 3.74 1.28
C LEU A 23 -7.30 3.35 2.13
N ALA A 24 -7.45 3.42 3.44
CA ALA A 24 -6.41 3.03 4.39
C ALA A 24 -7.00 2.16 5.50
N ILE A 25 -6.21 1.22 5.98
CA ILE A 25 -6.60 0.31 7.05
C ILE A 25 -6.05 0.86 8.36
N ARG A 26 -6.96 1.27 9.24
CA ARG A 26 -6.63 1.69 10.58
C ARG A 26 -6.26 0.47 11.44
N ARG A 27 -5.17 0.58 12.15
CA ARG A 27 -4.65 -0.46 13.04
C ARG A 27 -4.63 0.05 14.47
N ASP A 28 -5.48 -0.52 15.30
CA ASP A 28 -5.49 -0.29 16.74
C ASP A 28 -4.95 -1.56 17.43
N ARG A 29 -3.81 -1.44 18.10
CA ARG A 29 -3.19 -2.54 18.85
C ARG A 29 -3.04 -2.14 20.31
N PRO A 30 -3.19 -3.08 21.26
CA PRO A 30 -2.91 -2.81 22.67
C PRO A 30 -1.50 -2.25 22.86
N ALA A 31 -1.38 -1.20 23.67
CA ALA A 31 -0.11 -0.53 24.01
C ALA A 31 0.66 0.09 22.82
N CYS A 32 0.02 0.23 21.66
CA CYS A 32 0.60 0.90 20.50
C CYS A 32 -0.20 2.13 20.11
N VAL A 33 0.49 3.15 19.57
CA VAL A 33 -0.18 4.29 18.96
C VAL A 33 -0.91 3.82 17.70
N THR A 34 -2.13 4.29 17.49
CA THR A 34 -2.91 4.01 16.29
C THR A 34 -2.16 4.47 15.04
N TYR A 35 -2.13 3.64 14.01
CA TYR A 35 -1.53 3.97 12.72
C TYR A 35 -2.37 3.38 11.59
N TRP A 36 -2.11 3.85 10.38
CA TRP A 36 -2.80 3.38 9.17
C TRP A 36 -1.81 2.74 8.21
N VAL A 37 -2.27 1.72 7.50
CA VAL A 37 -1.50 1.03 6.47
C VAL A 37 -2.30 0.95 5.18
N LEU A 38 -1.59 0.72 4.07
CA LEU A 38 -2.21 0.53 2.77
C LEU A 38 -2.58 -0.95 2.58
N PRO A 39 -3.68 -1.24 1.87
CA PRO A 39 -4.03 -2.61 1.51
C PRO A 39 -2.91 -3.29 0.72
N GLY A 40 -2.74 -4.59 0.92
CA GLY A 40 -1.75 -5.38 0.25
C GLY A 40 -1.18 -6.49 1.13
N GLY A 41 -0.16 -7.17 0.66
CA GLY A 41 0.46 -8.27 1.39
C GLY A 41 1.65 -8.87 0.66
N HIS A 42 1.98 -10.10 1.02
CA HIS A 42 3.11 -10.84 0.46
C HIS A 42 2.85 -11.25 -1.00
N VAL A 43 3.92 -11.25 -1.78
CA VAL A 43 3.93 -11.88 -3.09
C VAL A 43 4.18 -13.37 -2.89
N ASP A 44 3.26 -14.20 -3.36
CA ASP A 44 3.40 -15.66 -3.29
C ASP A 44 4.14 -16.20 -4.52
N PRO A 45 4.82 -17.37 -4.39
CA PRO A 45 5.52 -17.96 -5.53
C PRO A 45 4.62 -18.28 -6.73
N GLU A 46 3.32 -18.50 -6.50
CA GLU A 46 2.33 -18.78 -7.53
C GLU A 46 1.80 -17.55 -8.25
N ASP A 47 2.04 -16.36 -7.71
CA ASP A 47 1.63 -15.12 -8.35
C ASP A 47 2.41 -14.91 -9.64
N GLN A 48 1.71 -14.68 -10.75
CA GLN A 48 2.33 -14.54 -12.08
C GLN A 48 3.08 -13.23 -12.25
N SER A 49 2.73 -12.20 -11.45
CA SER A 49 3.33 -10.88 -11.48
C SER A 49 3.07 -10.16 -10.17
N LEU A 50 3.75 -9.03 -9.95
CA LEU A 50 3.50 -8.18 -8.80
C LEU A 50 2.07 -7.62 -8.83
N GLU A 51 1.59 -7.24 -10.01
CA GLU A 51 0.22 -6.73 -10.18
C GLU A 51 -0.83 -7.83 -9.92
N ALA A 52 -0.55 -9.09 -10.31
CA ALA A 52 -1.42 -10.22 -10.00
C ALA A 52 -1.49 -10.48 -8.49
N ALA A 53 -0.34 -10.40 -7.80
CA ALA A 53 -0.29 -10.49 -6.33
C ALA A 53 -1.11 -9.39 -5.69
N LEU A 54 -0.99 -8.16 -6.18
CA LEU A 54 -1.73 -7.02 -5.66
C LEU A 54 -3.24 -7.17 -5.85
N SER A 55 -3.67 -7.62 -7.03
CA SER A 55 -5.10 -7.85 -7.31
C SER A 55 -5.68 -8.93 -6.40
N ARG A 56 -4.92 -10.00 -6.16
CA ARG A 56 -5.31 -11.06 -5.22
C ARG A 56 -5.45 -10.49 -3.79
N GLU A 57 -4.47 -9.73 -3.32
CA GLU A 57 -4.50 -9.13 -1.98
C GLU A 57 -5.67 -8.16 -1.82
N ILE A 58 -5.94 -7.31 -2.80
CA ILE A 58 -7.09 -6.39 -2.77
C ILE A 58 -8.40 -7.17 -2.69
N SER A 59 -8.53 -8.26 -3.46
CA SER A 59 -9.71 -9.11 -3.41
C SER A 59 -9.89 -9.79 -2.05
N GLU A 60 -8.82 -10.35 -1.49
CA GLU A 60 -8.86 -11.05 -0.20
C GLU A 60 -9.13 -10.09 0.97
N GLU A 61 -8.50 -8.93 0.95
CA GLU A 61 -8.48 -8.01 2.08
C GLU A 61 -9.70 -7.10 2.14
N ILE A 62 -10.16 -6.62 0.99
CA ILE A 62 -11.28 -5.66 0.94
C ILE A 62 -12.38 -6.03 -0.08
N ALA A 63 -12.33 -7.24 -0.62
CA ALA A 63 -13.28 -7.71 -1.65
C ALA A 63 -13.46 -6.69 -2.78
N GLY A 64 -12.37 -6.03 -3.19
CA GLY A 64 -12.37 -4.96 -4.17
C GLY A 64 -11.76 -5.38 -5.50
N GLU A 65 -12.11 -4.62 -6.52
CA GLU A 65 -11.45 -4.64 -7.83
C GLU A 65 -10.92 -3.25 -8.11
N ALA A 66 -9.62 -3.17 -8.35
CA ALA A 66 -8.94 -1.91 -8.62
C ALA A 66 -8.33 -1.90 -10.02
N ASP A 67 -8.37 -0.73 -10.64
CA ASP A 67 -7.64 -0.45 -11.87
C ASP A 67 -6.27 0.11 -11.52
N ILE A 68 -5.23 -0.73 -11.61
CA ILE A 68 -3.85 -0.36 -11.27
C ILE A 68 -3.25 0.42 -12.43
N THR A 69 -2.83 1.64 -12.18
CA THR A 69 -2.37 2.58 -13.22
C THR A 69 -0.87 2.75 -13.26
N SER A 70 -0.20 2.76 -12.09
CA SER A 70 1.24 3.03 -12.04
C SER A 70 1.90 2.49 -10.78
N LEU A 71 3.21 2.31 -10.84
CA LEU A 71 4.06 2.04 -9.68
C LEU A 71 4.70 3.37 -9.25
N LEU A 72 4.38 3.84 -8.04
CA LEU A 72 4.85 5.14 -7.57
C LEU A 72 6.12 5.08 -6.75
N GLN A 73 6.34 4.00 -6.00
CA GLN A 73 7.50 3.89 -5.11
C GLN A 73 7.88 2.45 -4.85
N VAL A 74 9.18 2.22 -4.65
CA VAL A 74 9.76 0.95 -4.19
C VAL A 74 10.60 1.25 -2.96
N LEU A 75 10.36 0.54 -1.87
CA LEU A 75 11.11 0.69 -0.62
C LEU A 75 11.80 -0.63 -0.26
N ASP A 76 13.08 -0.55 0.04
CA ASP A 76 13.82 -1.67 0.62
C ASP A 76 13.87 -1.48 2.14
N SER A 77 13.55 -2.53 2.89
CA SER A 77 13.70 -2.53 4.34
C SER A 77 15.17 -2.58 4.73
N GLY A 78 15.60 -1.72 5.65
CA GLY A 78 16.94 -1.75 6.21
C GLY A 78 17.19 -2.92 7.17
N VAL A 79 16.17 -3.70 7.50
CA VAL A 79 16.24 -4.86 8.39
C VAL A 79 15.60 -6.06 7.69
N GLY A 80 16.44 -7.02 7.31
CA GLY A 80 16.00 -8.17 6.52
C GLY A 80 15.91 -7.85 5.02
N ASP A 81 15.80 -8.89 4.23
CA ASP A 81 15.70 -8.77 2.76
C ASP A 81 14.22 -8.59 2.38
N GLU A 82 13.65 -7.44 2.68
CA GLU A 82 12.26 -7.12 2.33
C GLU A 82 12.20 -5.93 1.37
N ARG A 83 11.38 -6.06 0.32
CA ARG A 83 11.09 -5.00 -0.64
C ARG A 83 9.60 -4.81 -0.78
N GLN A 84 9.15 -3.57 -0.74
CA GLN A 84 7.75 -3.20 -0.91
C GLN A 84 7.54 -2.36 -2.16
N TYR A 85 6.51 -2.70 -2.92
CA TYR A 85 6.11 -2.01 -4.15
C TYR A 85 4.78 -1.31 -3.91
N PHE A 86 4.73 0.00 -4.14
CA PHE A 86 3.54 0.83 -3.92
C PHE A 86 2.93 1.26 -5.25
N TYR A 87 1.79 0.66 -5.56
CA TYR A 87 1.05 0.91 -6.80
C TYR A 87 -0.09 1.88 -6.56
N LEU A 88 -0.30 2.79 -7.52
CA LEU A 88 -1.46 3.66 -7.56
C LEU A 88 -2.56 3.01 -8.39
N GLY A 89 -3.80 3.09 -7.92
CA GLY A 89 -4.95 2.59 -8.64
C GLY A 89 -6.24 3.32 -8.29
N ARG A 90 -7.25 3.14 -9.14
CA ARG A 90 -8.62 3.60 -8.90
C ARG A 90 -9.46 2.43 -8.42
N ILE A 91 -10.32 2.69 -7.46
CA ILE A 91 -11.27 1.70 -6.97
C ILE A 91 -12.65 2.35 -6.81
N SER A 92 -13.70 1.64 -7.20
CA SER A 92 -15.08 2.13 -7.07
C SER A 92 -15.95 1.22 -6.21
N THR A 93 -15.57 -0.04 -6.06
CA THR A 93 -16.33 -1.04 -5.29
C THR A 93 -15.41 -1.83 -4.38
N TRP A 94 -15.82 -1.99 -3.14
CA TRP A 94 -15.13 -2.82 -2.14
C TRP A 94 -16.11 -3.21 -1.02
N ASP A 95 -15.76 -4.25 -0.27
CA ASP A 95 -16.52 -4.69 0.90
C ASP A 95 -15.55 -5.25 1.95
N PHE A 96 -15.21 -4.43 2.94
CA PHE A 96 -14.29 -4.83 4.00
C PHE A 96 -14.87 -5.94 4.91
N ALA A 97 -16.18 -6.03 5.03
CA ALA A 97 -16.82 -7.07 5.82
C ALA A 97 -16.63 -8.49 5.23
N ALA A 98 -16.31 -8.58 3.92
CA ALA A 98 -16.08 -9.83 3.21
C ALA A 98 -14.59 -10.25 3.15
N HIS A 99 -13.71 -9.64 3.97
CA HIS A 99 -12.29 -9.99 3.99
C HIS A 99 -12.05 -11.46 4.38
N THR A 100 -11.06 -12.09 3.75
CA THR A 100 -10.79 -13.53 3.86
C THR A 100 -9.33 -13.87 4.17
N GLY A 101 -8.46 -12.88 4.31
CA GLY A 101 -7.04 -13.09 4.61
C GLY A 101 -6.80 -13.73 5.99
N PRO A 102 -5.75 -14.55 6.15
CA PRO A 102 -5.44 -15.22 7.41
C PRO A 102 -5.12 -14.25 8.56
N GLU A 103 -4.64 -13.07 8.26
CA GLU A 103 -4.32 -12.02 9.25
C GLU A 103 -5.54 -11.55 10.04
N PHE A 104 -6.75 -11.77 9.55
CA PHE A 104 -7.99 -11.36 10.21
C PHE A 104 -8.54 -12.38 11.20
N SER A 105 -7.98 -13.58 11.22
CA SER A 105 -8.44 -14.68 12.08
C SER A 105 -7.59 -14.92 13.32
N GLU A 106 -6.46 -14.21 13.48
CA GLU A 106 -5.55 -14.42 14.62
C GLU A 106 -5.91 -13.53 15.80
N PRO A 107 -6.17 -14.12 17.00
CA PRO A 107 -6.46 -13.33 18.21
C PRO A 107 -5.22 -12.53 18.66
N GLY A 108 -5.45 -11.35 19.24
CA GLY A 108 -4.39 -10.52 19.84
C GLY A 108 -3.71 -9.54 18.86
N ARG A 109 -4.07 -9.53 17.60
CA ARG A 109 -3.53 -8.58 16.60
C ARG A 109 -4.19 -7.19 16.61
N GLY A 110 -5.14 -6.96 17.50
CA GLY A 110 -5.89 -5.71 17.57
C GLY A 110 -7.02 -5.66 16.54
N THR A 111 -7.48 -4.44 16.23
CA THR A 111 -8.59 -4.22 15.30
C THR A 111 -8.12 -3.63 13.99
N TYR A 112 -8.86 -3.96 12.92
CA TYR A 112 -8.68 -3.49 11.57
C TYR A 112 -9.94 -2.78 11.13
N GLN A 113 -9.83 -1.54 10.69
CA GLN A 113 -10.96 -0.77 10.15
C GLN A 113 -10.52 -0.13 8.83
N LEU A 114 -11.31 -0.33 7.78
CA LEU A 114 -11.08 0.37 6.53
C LEU A 114 -11.69 1.76 6.61
N GLU A 115 -10.88 2.76 6.34
CA GLU A 115 -11.30 4.17 6.37
C GLU A 115 -11.03 4.84 5.04
N GLN A 116 -11.88 5.81 4.71
CA GLN A 116 -11.68 6.70 3.57
C GLN A 116 -11.05 8.01 4.08
N ILE A 117 -9.81 8.26 3.69
CA ILE A 117 -9.06 9.43 4.10
C ILE A 117 -9.08 10.46 2.97
N PRO A 118 -9.59 11.67 3.20
CA PRO A 118 -9.56 12.70 2.16
C PRO A 118 -8.13 12.93 1.66
N LEU A 119 -7.93 12.90 0.35
CA LEU A 119 -6.63 13.16 -0.27
C LEU A 119 -6.36 14.67 -0.31
N THR A 120 -6.20 15.22 0.88
CA THR A 120 -5.82 16.61 1.15
C THR A 120 -4.65 16.61 2.13
N VAL A 121 -3.93 17.71 2.20
CA VAL A 121 -2.85 17.86 3.21
C VAL A 121 -3.41 17.65 4.62
N ALA A 122 -4.55 18.26 4.92
CA ALA A 122 -5.20 18.11 6.23
C ALA A 122 -5.62 16.66 6.52
N GLY A 123 -6.16 15.95 5.53
CA GLY A 123 -6.55 14.55 5.67
C GLY A 123 -5.37 13.64 5.98
N LEU A 124 -4.27 13.82 5.27
CA LEU A 124 -3.05 13.03 5.49
C LEU A 124 -2.34 13.40 6.81
N ASP A 125 -2.35 14.68 7.19
CA ASP A 125 -1.75 15.14 8.45
C ASP A 125 -2.54 14.68 9.69
N ALA A 126 -3.81 14.31 9.52
CA ALA A 126 -4.67 13.83 10.60
C ALA A 126 -4.39 12.37 11.00
N ILE A 127 -3.62 11.63 10.22
CA ILE A 127 -3.34 10.20 10.44
C ILE A 127 -1.84 9.92 10.45
N ASP A 128 -1.45 8.82 11.08
CA ASP A 128 -0.09 8.28 11.00
C ASP A 128 -0.06 7.16 9.95
N LEU A 129 0.01 7.56 8.69
CA LEU A 129 0.08 6.61 7.57
C LEU A 129 1.50 6.03 7.43
N LYS A 130 1.58 4.71 7.40
CA LYS A 130 2.84 3.99 7.22
C LYS A 130 2.92 3.35 5.83
N PRO A 131 4.10 3.30 5.20
CA PRO A 131 5.35 3.89 5.67
C PRO A 131 5.38 5.41 5.48
N THR A 132 6.14 6.08 6.32
CA THR A 132 6.26 7.54 6.33
C THR A 132 6.71 8.11 4.97
N ALA A 133 7.58 7.39 4.26
CA ALA A 133 8.06 7.81 2.94
C ALA A 133 6.93 7.93 1.90
N VAL A 134 5.98 7.00 1.92
CA VAL A 134 4.81 7.06 1.02
C VAL A 134 3.85 8.16 1.45
N ALA A 135 3.60 8.29 2.75
CA ALA A 135 2.79 9.39 3.28
C ALA A 135 3.34 10.76 2.85
N GLY A 136 4.66 10.94 2.94
CA GLY A 136 5.36 12.15 2.50
C GLY A 136 5.23 12.40 1.01
N LEU A 137 5.41 11.38 0.18
CA LEU A 137 5.24 11.48 -1.27
C LEU A 137 3.83 11.97 -1.65
N LEU A 138 2.80 11.37 -1.07
CA LEU A 138 1.40 11.74 -1.32
C LEU A 138 1.11 13.17 -0.84
N ARG A 139 1.55 13.48 0.37
CA ARG A 139 1.36 14.81 0.97
C ARG A 139 2.02 15.90 0.14
N ASP A 140 3.26 15.70 -0.27
CA ASP A 140 4.01 16.68 -1.05
C ASP A 140 3.38 16.90 -2.43
N ALA A 141 2.98 15.83 -3.12
CA ALA A 141 2.31 15.94 -4.41
C ALA A 141 1.00 16.74 -4.30
N ILE A 142 0.20 16.47 -3.27
CA ILE A 142 -1.06 17.18 -3.03
C ILE A 142 -0.80 18.65 -2.67
N ALA A 143 0.18 18.93 -1.81
CA ALA A 143 0.56 20.28 -1.43
C ALA A 143 1.02 21.12 -2.62
N GLU A 144 1.68 20.49 -3.60
CA GLU A 144 2.13 21.12 -4.84
C GLU A 144 1.03 21.21 -5.91
N GLY A 145 -0.19 20.72 -5.62
CA GLY A 145 -1.30 20.70 -6.57
C GLY A 145 -1.13 19.72 -7.72
N ARG A 146 -0.30 18.69 -7.55
CA ARG A 146 -0.06 17.67 -8.56
C ARG A 146 -1.10 16.58 -8.50
N ASP A 147 -1.61 16.17 -9.67
CA ASP A 147 -2.46 14.99 -9.77
C ASP A 147 -1.59 13.73 -9.60
N LEU A 148 -1.97 12.85 -8.66
CA LEU A 148 -1.24 11.61 -8.39
C LEU A 148 -1.12 10.72 -9.64
N PHE A 149 -2.14 10.72 -10.49
CA PHE A 149 -2.17 9.92 -11.72
C PHE A 149 -1.27 10.46 -12.84
N THR A 150 -0.68 11.63 -12.65
CA THR A 150 0.33 12.21 -13.56
C THR A 150 1.76 12.02 -13.06
N LEU A 151 1.95 11.45 -11.88
CA LEU A 151 3.27 11.14 -11.36
C LEU A 151 3.94 10.04 -12.20
N PRO A 152 5.30 10.04 -12.30
CA PRO A 152 6.01 9.04 -13.10
C PRO A 152 5.69 7.62 -12.68
N ASP A 153 5.44 6.76 -13.66
CA ASP A 153 5.30 5.32 -13.47
C ASP A 153 6.68 4.66 -13.50
N LEU A 154 7.11 4.15 -12.36
CA LEU A 154 8.44 3.54 -12.22
C LEU A 154 8.60 2.25 -13.05
N ARG A 155 7.50 1.61 -13.49
CA ARG A 155 7.57 0.46 -14.39
C ARG A 155 8.12 0.84 -15.76
N SER A 156 7.94 2.10 -16.17
CA SER A 156 8.42 2.66 -17.42
C SER A 156 9.79 3.30 -17.30
N ALA A 157 10.37 3.39 -16.09
CA ALA A 157 11.69 3.96 -15.86
C ALA A 157 12.78 3.02 -16.38
N PRO A 158 13.87 3.55 -16.98
CA PRO A 158 15.04 2.74 -17.33
C PRO A 158 15.59 2.02 -16.10
N ALA A 159 16.08 0.78 -16.29
CA ALA A 159 16.73 0.01 -15.23
C ALA A 159 17.86 0.83 -14.59
N GLY A 160 17.82 1.04 -13.28
CA GLY A 160 18.79 1.82 -12.52
C GLY A 160 18.34 3.22 -12.10
N GLN A 161 17.19 3.71 -12.60
CA GLN A 161 16.62 5.00 -12.20
C GLN A 161 15.47 4.90 -11.19
N ILE A 162 15.18 3.71 -10.66
CA ILE A 162 14.17 3.55 -9.63
C ILE A 162 14.72 4.13 -8.33
N PRO A 163 14.13 5.24 -7.80
CA PRO A 163 14.56 5.77 -6.51
C PRO A 163 14.30 4.73 -5.44
N ARG A 164 15.36 4.22 -4.85
CA ARG A 164 15.24 3.36 -3.67
C ARG A 164 15.28 4.27 -2.45
N GLY A 165 14.13 4.46 -1.83
CA GLY A 165 14.08 5.13 -0.55
C GLY A 165 14.78 4.29 0.52
N THR A 166 15.66 4.89 1.28
CA THR A 166 16.25 4.33 2.50
C THR A 166 15.39 4.62 3.69
#